data_4aef86eea8f615a6d94e1afb90a1bdfc
#
_entry.id   4aef86eea8f615a6d94e1afb90a1bdfc
#
_cell.length_a   1.000
_cell.length_b   1.000
_cell.length_c   1.000
_cell.angle_alpha   90.00
_cell.angle_beta   90.00
_cell.angle_gamma   90.00
#
_symmetry.space_group_name_H-M   'P 1'
#
loop_
_entity.id
_entity.type
_entity.pdbx_description
1 polymer ?
#
loop_
_entity_poly.entity_id
_entity_poly.type
_entity_poly.pdbx_seq_one_letter_code
_entity_poly.pdbx_strand_id
1 'polypeptide(L)'
;MKKELKESIIIITTVTFTIIQLIFYIQYTLTANKSTTSQVTNVSEIKDEEVKFTTINDELKVLDNSYISDANYIGDRWKVKIILVGNSDKITNSLNKLKKLEKYIINEYNIDGKKDNFTVKLDLIRIK
;
A
#
# COMPACT_ATOMS: atom_id res chain seq x y z
N MET A 1 31.78 48.22 3.39
CA MET A 1 32.08 46.86 3.93
C MET A 1 30.90 46.21 4.67
N LYS A 2 30.37 46.80 5.72
CA LYS A 2 29.27 46.13 6.49
C LYS A 2 27.93 46.00 5.71
N LYS A 3 27.63 46.88 4.76
CA LYS A 3 26.38 46.86 3.99
C LYS A 3 26.44 45.78 2.90
N GLU A 4 27.51 45.68 2.16
CA GLU A 4 27.75 44.70 1.12
C GLU A 4 27.78 43.29 1.69
N LEU A 5 28.34 43.09 2.88
CA LEU A 5 28.36 41.79 3.57
C LEU A 5 26.93 41.33 3.95
N LYS A 6 26.08 42.26 4.39
CA LYS A 6 24.67 41.95 4.71
C LYS A 6 23.87 41.57 3.46
N GLU A 7 24.06 42.31 2.37
CA GLU A 7 23.40 42.00 1.10
C GLU A 7 23.83 40.62 0.55
N SER A 8 25.13 40.31 0.64
CA SER A 8 25.65 39.02 0.23
C SER A 8 25.08 37.85 1.07
N ILE A 9 24.94 38.02 2.38
CA ILE A 9 24.37 37.02 3.27
C ILE A 9 22.88 36.79 2.93
N ILE A 10 22.13 37.85 2.66
CA ILE A 10 20.71 37.74 2.31
C ILE A 10 20.55 36.98 0.98
N ILE A 11 21.38 37.25 0.00
CA ILE A 11 21.35 36.57 -1.29
C ILE A 11 21.66 35.08 -1.11
N ILE A 12 22.69 34.71 -0.35
CA ILE A 12 23.08 33.32 -0.10
C ILE A 12 21.98 32.56 0.64
N THR A 13 21.38 33.18 1.67
CA THR A 13 20.27 32.52 2.41
C THR A 13 19.04 32.34 1.55
N THR A 14 18.72 33.29 0.66
CA THR A 14 17.57 33.15 -0.24
C THR A 14 17.79 32.01 -1.26
N VAL A 15 18.99 31.95 -1.83
CA VAL A 15 19.33 30.89 -2.81
C VAL A 15 19.33 29.51 -2.16
N THR A 16 19.89 29.36 -0.95
CA THR A 16 19.85 28.08 -0.24
C THR A 16 18.44 27.65 0.10
N PHE A 17 17.58 28.57 0.52
CA PHE A 17 16.18 28.26 0.81
C PHE A 17 15.40 27.81 -0.43
N THR A 18 15.65 28.44 -1.58
CA THR A 18 15.03 28.07 -2.87
C THR A 18 15.45 26.67 -3.31
N ILE A 19 16.72 26.31 -3.13
CA ILE A 19 17.24 24.96 -3.47
C ILE A 19 16.56 23.90 -2.60
N ILE A 20 16.42 24.15 -1.30
CA ILE A 20 15.75 23.23 -0.36
C ILE A 20 14.29 23.02 -0.78
N GLN A 21 13.57 24.07 -1.11
CA GLN A 21 12.18 23.98 -1.58
C GLN A 21 12.08 23.17 -2.88
N LEU A 22 13.02 23.32 -3.79
CA LEU A 22 13.04 22.59 -5.05
C LEU A 22 13.26 21.08 -4.84
N ILE A 23 14.12 20.72 -3.90
CA ILE A 23 14.36 19.31 -3.52
C ILE A 23 13.08 18.69 -2.93
N PHE A 24 12.40 19.39 -2.03
CA PHE A 24 11.13 18.93 -1.47
C PHE A 24 10.04 18.79 -2.54
N TYR A 25 9.97 19.73 -3.48
CA TYR A 25 9.02 19.65 -4.58
C TYR A 25 9.27 18.44 -5.49
N ILE A 26 10.53 18.16 -5.83
CA ILE A 26 10.90 16.99 -6.63
C ILE A 26 10.57 15.70 -5.88
N GLN A 27 10.87 15.59 -4.59
CA GLN A 27 10.51 14.42 -3.80
C GLN A 27 9.00 14.24 -3.71
N TYR A 28 8.23 15.30 -3.55
CA TYR A 28 6.78 15.25 -3.53
C TYR A 28 6.20 14.78 -4.86
N THR A 29 6.69 15.31 -5.99
CA THR A 29 6.23 14.89 -7.33
C THR A 29 6.62 13.45 -7.66
N LEU A 30 7.80 12.99 -7.26
CA LEU A 30 8.23 11.60 -7.44
C LEU A 30 7.40 10.63 -6.58
N THR A 31 6.98 11.05 -5.39
CA THR A 31 6.13 10.24 -4.53
C THR A 31 4.68 10.24 -5.02
N ALA A 32 4.17 11.37 -5.50
CA ALA A 32 2.83 11.48 -6.07
C ALA A 32 2.69 10.70 -7.40
N ASN A 33 3.71 10.68 -8.23
CA ASN A 33 3.72 9.94 -9.49
C ASN A 33 3.87 8.42 -9.33
N LYS A 34 4.21 7.92 -8.14
CA LYS A 34 4.17 6.47 -7.86
C LYS A 34 2.74 5.93 -7.68
N SER A 35 1.74 6.79 -7.61
CA SER A 35 0.35 6.39 -7.40
C SER A 35 -0.47 6.26 -8.67
N THR A 36 0.06 6.60 -9.85
CA THR A 36 -0.75 6.60 -11.06
C THR A 36 0.09 6.29 -12.29
N THR A 37 0.47 5.02 -12.48
CA THR A 37 0.70 4.51 -13.83
C THR A 37 0.67 2.99 -13.80
N SER A 38 -0.52 2.41 -13.90
CA SER A 38 -0.71 1.08 -14.47
C SER A 38 -0.61 1.23 -15.97
N GLN A 39 0.57 1.20 -16.53
CA GLN A 39 0.77 0.94 -17.95
C GLN A 39 1.10 -0.54 -18.14
N VAL A 40 0.15 -1.20 -18.78
CA VAL A 40 0.30 -2.49 -19.43
C VAL A 40 1.49 -2.41 -20.38
N THR A 41 2.56 -3.08 -20.05
CA THR A 41 3.63 -3.38 -21.01
C THR A 41 3.75 -4.88 -21.12
N ASN A 42 3.33 -5.40 -22.27
CA ASN A 42 3.60 -6.76 -22.71
C ASN A 42 5.10 -6.99 -22.72
N VAL A 43 5.59 -7.89 -21.90
CA VAL A 43 6.89 -8.55 -22.08
C VAL A 43 6.68 -10.05 -21.91
N SER A 44 7.06 -10.73 -22.96
CA SER A 44 7.02 -12.17 -23.18
C SER A 44 7.81 -12.99 -22.16
N GLU A 45 7.19 -14.15 -21.82
CA GLU A 45 7.78 -15.43 -21.44
C GLU A 45 8.90 -15.47 -20.39
N ILE A 46 8.49 -15.70 -19.14
CA ILE A 46 9.14 -16.67 -18.27
C ILE A 46 8.02 -17.47 -17.59
N LYS A 47 8.01 -18.79 -17.81
CA LYS A 47 7.11 -19.76 -17.21
C LYS A 47 7.39 -19.94 -15.71
N ASP A 48 6.93 -19.02 -14.90
CA ASP A 48 6.42 -19.29 -13.55
C ASP A 48 4.93 -19.00 -13.64
N GLU A 49 4.10 -19.86 -13.13
CA GLU A 49 2.64 -19.68 -13.14
C GLU A 49 2.31 -18.38 -12.40
N GLU A 50 2.27 -17.28 -13.15
CA GLU A 50 1.97 -15.96 -12.64
C GLU A 50 0.54 -15.99 -12.07
N VAL A 51 0.47 -16.02 -10.75
CA VAL A 51 -0.81 -16.04 -10.03
C VAL A 51 -1.60 -14.80 -10.43
N LYS A 52 -2.69 -15.01 -11.14
CA LYS A 52 -3.56 -13.93 -11.60
C LYS A 52 -4.39 -13.38 -10.43
N PHE A 53 -4.79 -12.11 -10.53
CA PHE A 53 -5.70 -11.49 -9.55
C PHE A 53 -7.00 -12.29 -9.38
N THR A 54 -7.51 -12.92 -10.44
CA THR A 54 -8.69 -13.78 -10.39
C THR A 54 -8.52 -14.93 -9.39
N THR A 55 -7.33 -15.55 -9.34
CA THR A 55 -7.01 -16.61 -8.40
C THR A 55 -7.06 -16.10 -6.95
N ILE A 56 -6.47 -14.95 -6.69
CA ILE A 56 -6.49 -14.30 -5.36
C ILE A 56 -7.91 -13.99 -4.93
N ASN A 57 -8.71 -13.42 -5.84
CA ASN A 57 -10.10 -13.09 -5.57
C ASN A 57 -10.92 -14.35 -5.25
N ASP A 58 -10.70 -15.46 -5.96
CA ASP A 58 -11.38 -16.72 -5.71
C ASP A 58 -10.92 -17.39 -4.40
N GLU A 59 -9.64 -17.32 -4.07
CA GLU A 59 -9.10 -17.77 -2.78
C GLU A 59 -9.71 -16.99 -1.61
N LEU A 60 -9.85 -15.68 -1.72
CA LEU A 60 -10.36 -14.83 -0.64
C LEU A 60 -11.89 -14.77 -0.55
N LYS A 61 -12.63 -15.23 -1.55
CA LYS A 61 -14.11 -15.37 -1.49
C LYS A 61 -14.62 -16.28 -0.38
N VAL A 62 -13.78 -17.15 0.17
CA VAL A 62 -14.16 -18.01 1.30
C VAL A 62 -14.35 -17.23 2.61
N LEU A 63 -13.86 -16.00 2.65
CA LEU A 63 -14.00 -15.11 3.80
C LEU A 63 -15.36 -14.44 3.78
N ASP A 64 -16.17 -14.69 4.80
CA ASP A 64 -17.49 -14.09 4.93
C ASP A 64 -17.37 -12.58 5.22
N ASN A 65 -18.27 -11.78 4.63
CA ASN A 65 -18.34 -10.33 4.83
C ASN A 65 -17.01 -9.59 4.60
N SER A 66 -16.28 -10.01 3.58
CA SER A 66 -15.01 -9.42 3.18
C SER A 66 -15.07 -8.85 1.77
N TYR A 67 -14.24 -7.87 1.51
CA TYR A 67 -13.96 -7.39 0.16
C TYR A 67 -12.50 -6.94 0.03
N ILE A 68 -11.97 -7.11 -1.17
CA ILE A 68 -10.63 -6.64 -1.51
C ILE A 68 -10.72 -5.14 -1.80
N SER A 69 -10.00 -4.34 -1.04
CA SER A 69 -9.94 -2.88 -1.24
C SER A 69 -8.79 -2.48 -2.17
N ASP A 70 -7.73 -3.28 -2.20
CA ASP A 70 -6.56 -3.03 -3.03
C ASP A 70 -5.78 -4.33 -3.26
N ALA A 71 -5.17 -4.48 -4.43
CA ALA A 71 -4.31 -5.62 -4.74
C ALA A 71 -3.22 -5.21 -5.72
N ASN A 72 -1.97 -5.35 -5.30
CA ASN A 72 -0.80 -4.94 -6.06
C ASN A 72 0.24 -6.06 -6.13
N TYR A 73 0.77 -6.31 -7.32
CA TYR A 73 1.91 -7.21 -7.50
C TYR A 73 3.21 -6.40 -7.43
N ILE A 74 4.01 -6.65 -6.39
CA ILE A 74 5.22 -5.90 -6.11
C ILE A 74 6.40 -6.85 -5.93
N GLY A 75 7.40 -6.72 -6.79
CA GLY A 75 8.53 -7.64 -6.84
C GLY A 75 8.10 -9.00 -7.37
N ASP A 76 8.01 -9.99 -6.52
CA ASP A 76 7.59 -11.35 -6.82
C ASP A 76 6.37 -11.81 -6.00
N ARG A 77 5.65 -10.87 -5.36
CA ARG A 77 4.58 -11.17 -4.40
C ARG A 77 3.38 -10.26 -4.57
N TRP A 78 2.22 -10.84 -4.29
CA TRP A 78 1.00 -10.07 -4.18
C TRP A 78 0.85 -9.47 -2.79
N LYS A 79 0.62 -8.16 -2.74
CA LYS A 79 0.13 -7.45 -1.56
C LYS A 79 -1.35 -7.17 -1.75
N VAL A 80 -2.16 -7.62 -0.82
CA VAL A 80 -3.62 -7.55 -0.91
C VAL A 80 -4.18 -6.91 0.34
N LYS A 81 -4.95 -5.86 0.18
CA LYS A 81 -5.68 -5.23 1.28
C LYS A 81 -7.13 -5.71 1.27
N ILE A 82 -7.55 -6.31 2.37
CA ILE A 82 -8.93 -6.74 2.56
C ILE A 82 -9.57 -6.02 3.73
N ILE A 83 -10.87 -5.86 3.65
CA ILE A 83 -11.68 -5.29 4.70
C ILE A 83 -12.72 -6.32 5.10
N LEU A 84 -12.75 -6.67 6.39
CA LEU A 84 -13.74 -7.52 7.01
C LEU A 84 -14.71 -6.64 7.79
N VAL A 85 -16.01 -6.89 7.69
CA VAL A 85 -17.04 -6.15 8.44
C VAL A 85 -17.97 -7.12 9.13
N GLY A 86 -18.21 -6.90 10.43
CA GLY A 86 -19.15 -7.74 11.16
C GLY A 86 -18.96 -7.70 12.68
N ASN A 87 -19.71 -8.54 13.36
CA ASN A 87 -19.52 -8.75 14.80
C ASN A 87 -18.28 -9.60 15.09
N SER A 88 -17.92 -9.70 16.35
CA SER A 88 -16.73 -10.45 16.82
C SER A 88 -16.67 -11.88 16.25
N ASP A 89 -17.80 -12.59 16.27
CA ASP A 89 -17.86 -13.98 15.84
C ASP A 89 -17.59 -14.13 14.33
N LYS A 90 -18.19 -13.26 13.52
CA LYS A 90 -17.96 -13.23 12.07
C LYS A 90 -16.52 -12.92 11.72
N ILE A 91 -15.94 -11.92 12.39
CA ILE A 91 -14.53 -11.55 12.20
C ILE A 91 -13.62 -12.71 12.57
N THR A 92 -13.83 -13.31 13.76
CA THR A 92 -13.04 -14.45 14.23
C THR A 92 -13.13 -15.65 13.27
N ASN A 93 -14.33 -15.94 12.76
CA ASN A 93 -14.53 -17.01 11.79
C ASN A 93 -13.78 -16.74 10.48
N SER A 94 -13.85 -15.51 9.96
CA SER A 94 -13.12 -15.13 8.75
C SER A 94 -11.60 -15.19 8.96
N LEU A 95 -11.08 -14.74 10.10
CA LEU A 95 -9.65 -14.87 10.42
C LEU A 95 -9.20 -16.34 10.53
N ASN A 96 -10.03 -17.22 11.11
CA ASN A 96 -9.76 -18.64 11.16
C ASN A 96 -9.75 -19.30 9.76
N LYS A 97 -10.65 -18.85 8.87
CA LYS A 97 -10.64 -19.29 7.47
C LYS A 97 -9.38 -18.81 6.75
N LEU A 98 -9.00 -17.55 6.93
CA LEU A 98 -7.78 -16.99 6.36
C LEU A 98 -6.54 -17.76 6.81
N LYS A 99 -6.45 -18.08 8.10
CA LYS A 99 -5.34 -18.87 8.66
C LYS A 99 -5.22 -20.26 8.00
N LYS A 100 -6.33 -20.89 7.64
CA LYS A 100 -6.36 -22.19 6.95
C LYS A 100 -5.87 -22.12 5.51
N LEU A 101 -5.86 -20.95 4.88
CA LEU A 101 -5.37 -20.81 3.51
C LEU A 101 -3.85 -20.99 3.40
N GLU A 102 -3.09 -20.83 4.48
CA GLU A 102 -1.62 -21.01 4.57
C GLU A 102 -0.79 -20.26 3.51
N LYS A 103 -1.45 -19.64 2.54
CA LYS A 103 -0.83 -18.92 1.42
C LYS A 103 -0.66 -17.42 1.70
N TYR A 104 -1.21 -16.94 2.81
CA TYR A 104 -1.23 -15.53 3.16
C TYR A 104 -0.60 -15.26 4.51
N ILE A 105 0.25 -14.25 4.56
CA ILE A 105 0.81 -13.72 5.80
C ILE A 105 0.15 -12.37 6.06
N ILE A 106 -0.33 -12.15 7.28
CA ILE A 106 -0.80 -10.85 7.72
C ILE A 106 0.41 -9.98 8.02
N ASN A 107 0.62 -8.96 7.21
CA ASN A 107 1.71 -8.00 7.38
C ASN A 107 1.34 -6.91 8.38
N GLU A 108 0.12 -6.40 8.25
CA GLU A 108 -0.41 -5.32 9.09
C GLU A 108 -1.90 -5.50 9.26
N TYR A 109 -2.42 -5.01 10.38
CA TYR A 109 -3.86 -4.99 10.61
C TYR A 109 -4.29 -3.74 11.38
N ASN A 110 -5.51 -3.30 11.13
CA ASN A 110 -6.16 -2.23 11.86
C ASN A 110 -7.58 -2.65 12.18
N ILE A 111 -7.99 -2.46 13.44
CA ILE A 111 -9.33 -2.80 13.91
C ILE A 111 -10.01 -1.53 14.39
N ASP A 112 -11.14 -1.20 13.79
CA ASP A 112 -12.01 -0.12 14.21
C ASP A 112 -13.40 -0.68 14.47
N GLY A 113 -14.12 -0.13 15.47
CA GLY A 113 -15.47 -0.57 15.74
C GLY A 113 -16.04 -0.07 17.05
N LYS A 114 -17.36 -0.16 17.13
CA LYS A 114 -18.13 0.18 18.33
C LYS A 114 -19.12 -0.94 18.64
N LYS A 115 -19.12 -1.39 19.90
CA LYS A 115 -20.00 -2.47 20.42
C LYS A 115 -19.86 -3.75 19.58
N ASP A 116 -20.89 -4.04 18.77
CA ASP A 116 -21.02 -5.33 18.08
C ASP A 116 -20.70 -5.25 16.58
N ASN A 117 -20.19 -4.13 16.10
CA ASN A 117 -19.83 -3.96 14.68
C ASN A 117 -18.39 -3.48 14.53
N PHE A 118 -17.58 -4.35 13.96
CA PHE A 118 -16.15 -4.13 13.75
C PHE A 118 -15.83 -4.04 12.25
N THR A 119 -14.88 -3.19 11.93
CA THR A 119 -14.24 -3.13 10.64
C THR A 119 -12.77 -3.47 10.83
N VAL A 120 -12.32 -4.56 10.23
CA VAL A 120 -10.92 -5.00 10.29
C VAL A 120 -10.30 -4.84 8.92
N LYS A 121 -9.27 -4.01 8.84
CA LYS A 121 -8.45 -3.84 7.65
C LYS A 121 -7.22 -4.72 7.80
N LEU A 122 -6.97 -5.58 6.84
CA LEU A 122 -5.81 -6.47 6.82
C LEU A 122 -4.97 -6.20 5.59
N ASP A 123 -3.68 -6.06 5.81
CA ASP A 123 -2.66 -6.03 4.77
C ASP A 123 -2.03 -7.43 4.68
N LEU A 124 -2.27 -8.12 3.57
CA LEU A 124 -1.83 -9.50 3.36
C LEU A 124 -0.70 -9.54 2.33
N ILE A 125 0.25 -10.42 2.57
CA ILE A 125 1.25 -10.80 1.57
C ILE A 125 0.96 -12.27 1.20
N ARG A 126 0.73 -12.52 -0.10
CA ARG A 126 0.61 -13.89 -0.59
C ARG A 126 2.00 -14.47 -0.78
N ILE A 127 2.26 -15.58 -0.11
CA ILE A 127 3.45 -16.39 -0.30
C ILE A 127 3.18 -17.43 -1.39
N LYS A 128 4.22 -17.81 -2.12
CA LYS A 128 4.13 -18.79 -3.20
C LYS A 128 3.60 -20.13 -2.70
#